data_141d3e8ffcbf0d470778d4a7c7c84804
#
_entry.id   141d3e8ffcbf0d470778d4a7c7c84804
#
_cell.length_a   1.000
_cell.length_b   1.000
_cell.length_c   1.000
_cell.angle_alpha   90.00
_cell.angle_beta   90.00
_cell.angle_gamma   90.00
#
_symmetry.space_group_name_H-M   'P 1'
#
loop_
_entity.id
_entity.type
_entity.pdbx_description
1 polymer ?
#
loop_
_entity_poly.entity_id
_entity_poly.type
_entity_poly.pdbx_seq_one_letter_code
_entity_poly.pdbx_strand_id
1 'polypeptide(L)'
;MDLSAYRFPLFLDLKGKKAVIVGGGKIALRRAGVLLSFGADVTIIAPECEAVPEGAAFLQRPYEPGDLAGAFLAVAATDCREVNQQVGQEAKKAGIFVSVADRKEESTFFFPAICTGSGLVAGVVSQGEEHKKTAAAARKIRTVLEELE
;
A
#
# COMPACT_ATOMS: atom_id res chain seq x y z
N MET A 1 6.51 29.17 1.16
CA MET A 1 5.54 28.21 1.74
C MET A 1 6.29 26.96 2.18
N ASP A 2 6.26 26.65 3.46
CA ASP A 2 6.91 25.46 3.99
C ASP A 2 5.90 24.31 4.06
N LEU A 3 6.14 23.26 3.29
CA LEU A 3 5.33 22.04 3.24
C LEU A 3 6.06 20.81 3.81
N SER A 4 7.18 21.03 4.53
CA SER A 4 8.01 19.91 5.02
C SER A 4 7.28 18.96 5.99
N ALA A 5 6.21 19.44 6.63
CA ALA A 5 5.37 18.60 7.49
C ALA A 5 4.42 17.68 6.69
N TYR A 6 4.21 17.94 5.41
CA TYR A 6 3.33 17.15 4.55
C TYR A 6 4.13 16.14 3.73
N ARG A 7 3.47 15.06 3.34
CA ARG A 7 4.05 14.08 2.42
C ARG A 7 3.88 14.54 0.98
N PHE A 8 4.94 14.42 0.21
CA PHE A 8 4.89 14.78 -1.21
C PHE A 8 4.05 13.77 -1.99
N PRO A 9 3.01 14.22 -2.71
CA PRO A 9 2.23 13.33 -3.55
C PRO A 9 3.00 12.93 -4.80
N LEU A 10 2.99 11.63 -5.08
CA LEU A 10 3.68 11.07 -6.25
C LEU A 10 2.76 10.07 -6.93
N PHE A 11 2.62 10.19 -8.24
CA PHE A 11 1.85 9.27 -9.06
C PHE A 11 2.81 8.30 -9.75
N LEU A 12 2.58 7.01 -9.54
CA LEU A 12 3.42 5.93 -10.05
C LEU A 12 2.67 5.12 -11.10
N ASP A 13 3.36 4.71 -12.16
CA ASP A 13 2.86 3.68 -13.06
C ASP A 13 3.23 2.32 -12.48
N LEU A 14 2.24 1.62 -11.94
CA LEU A 14 2.42 0.30 -11.32
C LEU A 14 2.23 -0.87 -12.27
N LYS A 15 1.88 -0.63 -13.51
CA LYS A 15 1.59 -1.69 -14.47
C LYS A 15 2.79 -2.62 -14.65
N GLY A 16 2.60 -3.90 -14.30
CA GLY A 16 3.64 -4.91 -14.37
C GLY A 16 4.75 -4.79 -13.33
N LYS A 17 4.63 -3.87 -12.37
CA LYS A 17 5.60 -3.72 -11.28
C LYS A 17 5.35 -4.76 -10.19
N LYS A 18 6.41 -5.41 -9.75
CA LYS A 18 6.33 -6.41 -8.69
C LYS A 18 6.03 -5.75 -7.35
N ALA A 19 4.95 -6.16 -6.70
CA ALA A 19 4.58 -5.75 -5.36
C ALA A 19 4.52 -6.99 -4.45
N VAL A 20 5.23 -6.93 -3.34
CA VAL A 20 5.24 -8.02 -2.35
C VAL A 20 4.47 -7.57 -1.11
N ILE A 21 3.47 -8.35 -0.73
CA ILE A 21 2.66 -8.10 0.46
C ILE A 21 2.93 -9.21 1.46
N VAL A 22 3.47 -8.82 2.61
CA VAL A 22 3.73 -9.73 3.72
C VAL A 22 2.59 -9.60 4.73
N GLY A 23 1.77 -10.64 4.81
CA GLY A 23 0.57 -10.69 5.62
C GLY A 23 -0.65 -11.16 4.81
N GLY A 24 -1.60 -11.77 5.49
CA GLY A 24 -2.81 -12.34 4.88
C GLY A 24 -4.11 -11.88 5.53
N GLY A 25 -4.06 -10.87 6.39
CA GLY A 25 -5.24 -10.31 7.06
C GLY A 25 -5.98 -9.26 6.22
N LYS A 26 -6.99 -8.64 6.82
CA LYS A 26 -7.87 -7.68 6.13
C LYS A 26 -7.12 -6.50 5.52
N ILE A 27 -6.16 -5.93 6.23
CA ILE A 27 -5.38 -4.79 5.75
C ILE A 27 -4.52 -5.21 4.56
N ALA A 28 -3.82 -6.34 4.66
CA ALA A 28 -3.00 -6.88 3.59
C ALA A 28 -3.83 -7.12 2.32
N LEU A 29 -4.98 -7.78 2.46
CA LEU A 29 -5.85 -8.11 1.33
C LEU A 29 -6.47 -6.89 0.67
N ARG A 30 -6.86 -5.89 1.47
CA ARG A 30 -7.37 -4.62 0.94
C ARG A 30 -6.31 -3.89 0.12
N ARG A 31 -5.09 -3.84 0.60
CA ARG A 31 -3.97 -3.21 -0.11
C ARG A 31 -3.58 -3.99 -1.35
N ALA A 32 -3.61 -5.33 -1.27
CA ALA A 32 -3.40 -6.18 -2.45
C ALA A 32 -4.41 -5.87 -3.55
N GLY A 33 -5.69 -5.76 -3.20
CA GLY A 33 -6.75 -5.42 -4.15
C GLY A 33 -6.53 -4.06 -4.81
N VAL A 34 -6.11 -3.06 -4.04
CA VAL A 34 -5.78 -1.74 -4.60
C VAL A 34 -4.63 -1.84 -5.60
N LEU A 35 -3.54 -2.49 -5.22
CA LEU A 35 -2.36 -2.61 -6.11
C LEU A 35 -2.68 -3.39 -7.38
N LEU A 36 -3.47 -4.46 -7.28
CA LEU A 36 -3.95 -5.21 -8.44
C LEU A 36 -4.78 -4.33 -9.38
N SER A 37 -5.64 -3.48 -8.83
CA SER A 37 -6.48 -2.59 -9.65
C SER A 37 -5.67 -1.56 -10.44
N PHE A 38 -4.45 -1.26 -10.00
CA PHE A 38 -3.51 -0.41 -10.72
C PHE A 38 -2.52 -1.20 -11.61
N GLY A 39 -2.76 -2.49 -11.78
CA GLY A 39 -1.97 -3.32 -12.70
C GLY A 39 -0.66 -3.86 -12.14
N ALA A 40 -0.42 -3.77 -10.84
CA ALA A 40 0.77 -4.35 -10.22
C ALA A 40 0.73 -5.88 -10.28
N ASP A 41 1.92 -6.47 -10.35
CA ASP A 41 2.12 -7.91 -10.21
C ASP A 41 2.30 -8.24 -8.72
N VAL A 42 1.22 -8.72 -8.09
CA VAL A 42 1.14 -8.87 -6.63
C VAL A 42 1.44 -10.30 -6.20
N THR A 43 2.36 -10.44 -5.24
CA THR A 43 2.63 -11.69 -4.51
C THR A 43 2.33 -11.47 -3.04
N ILE A 44 1.50 -12.33 -2.45
CA ILE A 44 1.19 -12.34 -1.03
C ILE A 44 2.01 -13.45 -0.36
N ILE A 45 2.68 -13.11 0.74
CA ILE A 45 3.44 -14.06 1.54
C ILE A 45 2.85 -14.07 2.95
N ALA A 46 2.25 -15.18 3.35
CA ALA A 46 1.65 -15.36 4.66
C ALA A 46 1.45 -16.84 4.98
N PRO A 47 1.51 -17.26 6.26
CA PRO A 47 1.16 -18.62 6.64
C PRO A 47 -0.31 -18.95 6.37
N GLU A 48 -1.18 -17.95 6.51
CA GLU A 48 -2.62 -18.08 6.32
C GLU A 48 -3.19 -16.88 5.57
N CYS A 49 -4.16 -17.14 4.70
CA CYS A 49 -4.89 -16.11 3.96
C CYS A 49 -6.27 -16.69 3.61
N GLU A 50 -7.34 -16.08 4.13
CA GLU A 50 -8.70 -16.59 3.94
C GLU A 50 -9.14 -16.56 2.48
N ALA A 51 -8.79 -15.48 1.78
CA ALA A 51 -9.25 -15.28 0.40
C ALA A 51 -8.18 -14.54 -0.41
N VAL A 52 -7.38 -15.30 -1.16
CA VAL A 52 -6.39 -14.73 -2.07
C VAL A 52 -7.12 -13.99 -3.20
N PRO A 53 -6.88 -12.69 -3.40
CA PRO A 53 -7.50 -11.96 -4.50
C PRO A 53 -7.15 -12.57 -5.85
N GLU A 54 -8.12 -12.57 -6.77
CA GLU A 54 -7.87 -13.02 -8.14
C GLU A 54 -6.75 -12.17 -8.78
N GLY A 55 -5.81 -12.87 -9.40
CA GLY A 55 -4.65 -12.23 -10.03
C GLY A 55 -3.42 -12.12 -9.13
N ALA A 56 -3.53 -12.37 -7.83
CA ALA A 56 -2.39 -12.41 -6.94
C ALA A 56 -1.77 -13.80 -6.86
N ALA A 57 -0.45 -13.87 -6.82
CA ALA A 57 0.26 -15.08 -6.43
C ALA A 57 0.27 -15.20 -4.89
N PHE A 58 0.25 -16.43 -4.38
CA PHE A 58 0.27 -16.66 -2.95
C PHE A 58 1.34 -17.68 -2.58
N LEU A 59 2.24 -17.27 -1.68
CA LEU A 59 3.22 -18.15 -1.05
C LEU A 59 2.78 -18.42 0.39
N GLN A 60 2.28 -19.61 0.63
CA GLN A 60 1.75 -20.01 1.94
C GLN A 60 2.87 -20.43 2.88
N ARG A 61 3.55 -19.47 3.42
CA ARG A 61 4.63 -19.64 4.40
C ARG A 61 4.94 -18.30 5.09
N PRO A 62 5.69 -18.32 6.20
CA PRO A 62 6.20 -17.08 6.78
C PRO A 62 7.16 -16.34 5.83
N TYR A 63 7.27 -15.03 6.04
CA TYR A 63 8.29 -14.21 5.38
C TYR A 63 9.70 -14.70 5.72
N GLU A 64 10.56 -14.68 4.71
CA GLU A 64 11.99 -14.97 4.84
C GLU A 64 12.82 -13.83 4.26
N PRO A 65 14.00 -13.50 4.84
CA PRO A 65 14.91 -12.54 4.23
C PRO A 65 15.21 -12.92 2.78
N GLY A 66 15.20 -11.95 1.88
CA GLY A 66 15.36 -12.16 0.45
C GLY A 66 14.05 -12.22 -0.33
N ASP A 67 12.92 -12.32 0.34
CA ASP A 67 11.60 -12.40 -0.32
C ASP A 67 11.23 -11.12 -1.09
N LEU A 68 11.87 -9.99 -0.78
CA LEU A 68 11.62 -8.74 -1.47
C LEU A 68 12.48 -8.54 -2.71
N ALA A 69 13.33 -9.50 -3.07
CA ALA A 69 14.23 -9.36 -4.21
C ALA A 69 13.45 -9.05 -5.51
N GLY A 70 13.87 -7.98 -6.20
CA GLY A 70 13.23 -7.54 -7.43
C GLY A 70 11.90 -6.82 -7.26
N ALA A 71 11.43 -6.61 -6.03
CA ALA A 71 10.20 -5.86 -5.79
C ALA A 71 10.39 -4.36 -6.08
N PHE A 72 9.36 -3.73 -6.64
CA PHE A 72 9.27 -2.28 -6.78
C PHE A 72 8.76 -1.65 -5.49
N LEU A 73 7.77 -2.28 -4.86
CA LEU A 73 7.26 -1.88 -3.55
C LEU A 73 6.88 -3.09 -2.70
N ALA A 74 6.84 -2.86 -1.39
CA ALA A 74 6.47 -3.87 -0.40
C ALA A 74 5.47 -3.31 0.62
N VAL A 75 4.66 -4.20 1.16
CA VAL A 75 3.73 -3.91 2.24
C VAL A 75 3.97 -4.89 3.37
N ALA A 76 4.23 -4.37 4.57
CA ALA A 76 4.31 -5.17 5.79
C ALA A 76 3.01 -4.98 6.58
N ALA A 77 2.17 -6.00 6.60
CA ALA A 77 0.85 -5.97 7.23
C ALA A 77 0.52 -7.29 7.93
N THR A 78 1.46 -7.76 8.75
CA THR A 78 1.27 -8.92 9.63
C THR A 78 0.88 -8.45 11.04
N ASP A 79 0.44 -9.36 11.89
CA ASP A 79 0.24 -9.14 13.33
C ASP A 79 1.53 -9.35 14.15
N CYS A 80 2.64 -9.65 13.49
CA CYS A 80 3.94 -9.79 14.15
C CYS A 80 4.79 -8.54 13.95
N ARG A 81 5.03 -7.79 15.03
CA ARG A 81 5.81 -6.55 14.97
C ARG A 81 7.21 -6.77 14.41
N GLU A 82 7.87 -7.84 14.80
CA GLU A 82 9.25 -8.17 14.38
C GLU A 82 9.32 -8.44 12.88
N VAL A 83 8.35 -9.15 12.33
CA VAL A 83 8.27 -9.40 10.89
C VAL A 83 8.06 -8.11 10.12
N ASN A 84 7.15 -7.26 10.55
CA ASN A 84 6.89 -5.97 9.92
C ASN A 84 8.15 -5.09 9.93
N GLN A 85 8.88 -5.09 11.03
CA GLN A 85 10.15 -4.37 11.14
C GLN A 85 11.20 -4.91 10.18
N GLN A 86 11.35 -6.23 10.10
CA GLN A 86 12.30 -6.86 9.18
C GLN A 86 12.01 -6.52 7.73
N VAL A 87 10.75 -6.58 7.32
CA VAL A 87 10.33 -6.20 5.96
C VAL A 87 10.67 -4.74 5.68
N GLY A 88 10.36 -3.85 6.61
CA GLY A 88 10.68 -2.43 6.49
C GLY A 88 12.16 -2.18 6.33
N GLN A 89 12.99 -2.83 7.14
CA GLN A 89 14.46 -2.69 7.09
C GLN A 89 15.03 -3.25 5.80
N GLU A 90 14.61 -4.43 5.37
CA GLU A 90 15.06 -5.03 4.11
C GLU A 90 14.70 -4.15 2.92
N ALA A 91 13.46 -3.66 2.86
CA ALA A 91 13.01 -2.79 1.78
C ALA A 91 13.83 -1.49 1.71
N LYS A 92 14.02 -0.80 2.84
CA LYS A 92 14.80 0.44 2.88
C LYS A 92 16.24 0.23 2.43
N LYS A 93 16.86 -0.85 2.89
CA LYS A 93 18.24 -1.20 2.53
C LYS A 93 18.38 -1.48 1.03
N ALA A 94 17.37 -2.07 0.41
CA ALA A 94 17.33 -2.39 -1.02
C ALA A 94 16.80 -1.25 -1.90
N GLY A 95 16.41 -0.12 -1.32
CA GLY A 95 15.81 0.99 -2.09
C GLY A 95 14.40 0.71 -2.60
N ILE A 96 13.66 -0.16 -1.93
CA ILE A 96 12.29 -0.55 -2.27
C ILE A 96 11.32 0.32 -1.46
N PHE A 97 10.30 0.88 -2.11
CA PHE A 97 9.22 1.57 -1.40
C PHE A 97 8.53 0.61 -0.45
N VAL A 98 8.30 1.02 0.80
CA VAL A 98 7.65 0.16 1.78
C VAL A 98 6.59 0.89 2.59
N SER A 99 5.45 0.24 2.77
CA SER A 99 4.41 0.64 3.72
C SER A 99 4.35 -0.36 4.86
N VAL A 100 4.61 0.11 6.08
CA VAL A 100 4.56 -0.70 7.30
C VAL A 100 3.28 -0.33 8.05
N ALA A 101 2.30 -1.24 8.05
CA ALA A 101 0.93 -0.94 8.45
C ALA A 101 0.79 -0.57 9.93
N ASP A 102 1.57 -1.17 10.80
CA ASP A 102 1.52 -0.95 12.25
C ASP A 102 2.47 0.14 12.75
N ARG A 103 3.33 0.66 11.89
CA ARG A 103 4.26 1.72 12.27
C ARG A 103 4.64 2.60 11.06
N LYS A 104 3.88 3.69 10.91
CA LYS A 104 4.04 4.61 9.78
C LYS A 104 5.44 5.26 9.70
N GLU A 105 6.13 5.42 10.83
CA GLU A 105 7.49 5.98 10.89
C GLU A 105 8.51 5.11 10.18
N GLU A 106 8.22 3.82 10.01
CA GLU A 106 9.06 2.88 9.26
C GLU A 106 8.71 2.83 7.77
N SER A 107 7.64 3.51 7.35
CA SER A 107 7.18 3.54 5.98
C SER A 107 7.93 4.58 5.14
N THR A 108 8.13 4.30 3.85
CA THR A 108 8.66 5.24 2.88
C THR A 108 7.62 5.67 1.86
N PHE A 109 6.48 4.99 1.79
CA PHE A 109 5.29 5.47 1.10
C PHE A 109 4.03 5.16 1.90
N PHE A 110 2.92 5.82 1.58
CA PHE A 110 1.70 5.78 2.37
C PHE A 110 0.51 5.53 1.46
N PHE A 111 -0.36 4.58 1.83
CA PHE A 111 -1.56 4.30 1.07
C PHE A 111 -2.56 5.44 1.22
N PRO A 112 -2.94 6.11 0.13
CA PRO A 112 -3.95 7.15 0.18
C PRO A 112 -5.36 6.56 0.14
N ALA A 113 -6.35 7.35 0.56
CA ALA A 113 -7.71 7.15 0.09
C ALA A 113 -7.74 7.57 -1.38
N ILE A 114 -8.14 6.67 -2.25
CA ILE A 114 -8.09 6.88 -3.70
C ILE A 114 -9.46 7.30 -4.21
N CYS A 115 -9.48 8.37 -5.01
CA CYS A 115 -10.67 8.89 -5.64
C CYS A 115 -10.43 8.93 -7.16
N THR A 116 -11.36 8.37 -7.92
CA THR A 116 -11.30 8.37 -9.38
C THR A 116 -12.62 8.86 -9.96
N GLY A 117 -12.56 9.53 -11.10
CA GLY A 117 -13.74 9.97 -11.84
C GLY A 117 -13.31 10.83 -13.02
N SER A 118 -14.06 10.79 -14.11
CA SER A 118 -13.85 11.63 -15.30
C SER A 118 -12.39 11.59 -15.85
N GLY A 119 -11.74 10.41 -15.75
CA GLY A 119 -10.37 10.25 -16.20
C GLY A 119 -9.30 10.82 -15.25
N LEU A 120 -9.71 11.26 -14.07
CA LEU A 120 -8.82 11.83 -13.06
C LEU A 120 -8.63 10.88 -11.88
N VAL A 121 -7.50 11.02 -11.20
CA VAL A 121 -7.23 10.33 -9.95
C VAL A 121 -6.73 11.33 -8.91
N ALA A 122 -7.24 11.21 -7.69
CA ALA A 122 -6.77 11.98 -6.54
C ALA A 122 -6.46 11.02 -5.38
N GLY A 123 -5.42 11.34 -4.62
CA GLY A 123 -5.05 10.60 -3.43
C GLY A 123 -5.06 11.51 -2.21
N VAL A 124 -5.63 11.04 -1.10
CA VAL A 124 -5.71 11.80 0.15
C VAL A 124 -5.04 11.04 1.26
N VAL A 125 -4.05 11.65 1.89
CA VAL A 125 -3.42 11.15 3.12
C VAL A 125 -3.48 12.22 4.20
N SER A 126 -3.66 11.82 5.46
CA SER A 126 -3.53 12.72 6.59
C SER A 126 -2.10 12.69 7.13
N GLN A 127 -1.71 13.73 7.86
CA GLN A 127 -0.44 13.74 8.59
C GLN A 127 -0.44 12.81 9.81
N GLY A 128 -1.60 12.56 10.38
CA GLY A 128 -1.78 11.76 11.59
C GLY A 128 -2.68 10.55 11.36
N GLU A 129 -3.38 10.13 12.41
CA GLU A 129 -4.30 9.00 12.39
C GLU A 129 -5.76 9.44 12.23
N GLU A 130 -5.99 10.45 11.40
CA GLU A 130 -7.32 11.03 11.19
C GLU A 130 -8.11 10.30 10.10
N HIS A 131 -8.32 8.99 10.26
CA HIS A 131 -8.98 8.15 9.27
C HIS A 131 -10.39 8.62 8.90
N LYS A 132 -11.17 9.11 9.88
CA LYS A 132 -12.53 9.61 9.63
C LYS A 132 -12.51 10.88 8.78
N LYS A 133 -11.58 11.78 9.05
CA LYS A 133 -11.42 13.04 8.29
C LYS A 133 -10.96 12.75 6.87
N THR A 134 -10.01 11.83 6.70
CA THR A 134 -9.54 11.39 5.39
C THR A 134 -10.66 10.75 4.57
N ALA A 135 -11.46 9.88 5.18
CA ALA A 135 -12.60 9.24 4.53
C ALA A 135 -13.67 10.27 4.13
N ALA A 136 -13.97 11.25 4.99
CA ALA A 136 -14.93 12.31 4.70
C ALA A 136 -14.46 13.20 3.54
N ALA A 137 -13.19 13.56 3.51
CA ALA A 137 -12.58 14.33 2.41
C ALA A 137 -12.65 13.53 1.09
N ALA A 138 -12.29 12.26 1.13
CA ALA A 138 -12.33 11.39 -0.05
C ALA A 138 -13.75 11.29 -0.63
N ARG A 139 -14.79 11.17 0.21
CA ARG A 139 -16.18 11.14 -0.27
C ARG A 139 -16.54 12.42 -1.05
N LYS A 140 -16.18 13.58 -0.52
CA LYS A 140 -16.43 14.89 -1.19
C LYS A 140 -15.66 14.99 -2.50
N ILE A 141 -14.40 14.56 -2.52
CA ILE A 141 -13.58 14.60 -3.72
C ILE A 141 -14.15 13.69 -4.81
N ARG A 142 -14.61 12.48 -4.45
CA ARG A 142 -15.26 11.57 -5.41
C ARG A 142 -16.47 12.23 -6.06
N THR A 143 -17.32 12.87 -5.27
CA THR A 143 -18.47 13.60 -5.78
C THR A 143 -18.06 14.67 -6.79
N VAL A 144 -17.04 15.47 -6.45
CA VAL A 144 -16.53 16.51 -7.37
C VAL A 144 -16.03 15.88 -8.68
N LEU A 145 -15.25 14.79 -8.61
CA LEU A 145 -14.73 14.14 -9.81
C LEU A 145 -15.83 13.54 -10.69
N GLU A 146 -16.87 12.97 -10.09
CA GLU A 146 -18.01 12.40 -10.80
C GLU A 146 -18.83 13.47 -11.54
N GLU A 147 -18.86 14.69 -11.04
CA GLU A 147 -19.60 15.82 -11.62
C GLU A 147 -18.86 16.52 -12.76
N LEU A 148 -17.58 16.19 -12.99
CA LEU A 148 -16.82 16.77 -14.08
C LEU A 148 -17.13 16.04 -15.38
N GLU A 149 -17.34 16.81 -16.45
CA GLU A 149 -17.57 16.29 -17.81
C GLU A 149 -16.31 16.23 -18.66
#